data_3d96d6fe73def429149439b1bc2e3a74
#
_entry.id   3d96d6fe73def429149439b1bc2e3a74
#
_cell.length_a   1.000
_cell.length_b   1.000
_cell.length_c   1.000
_cell.angle_alpha   90.00
_cell.angle_beta   90.00
_cell.angle_gamma   90.00
#
_symmetry.space_group_name_H-M   'P 1'
#
loop_
_entity.id
_entity.type
_entity.pdbx_description
1 polymer ?
#
loop_
_entity_poly.entity_id
_entity_poly.type
_entity_poly.pdbx_seq_one_letter_code
_entity_poly.pdbx_strand_id
1 'polypeptide(L)'
;MSDRNEIVSRVTAALEGKPAPVAIRNARKVDARGERRGYWVVSDAAGVIMAVGTGEGTFEHCCRTVGLDPADRNAVIDAEGRILTPGYVDIHAHGAWEKSFDDGPDGIDVARAGHAVHGTTRQVLSLITNPVDVICRNIRTVRATMESGRPDILGCHLEGPFLALARKGAHDPECLKDPVPDIVDKMLEASGADPASGKLGCIRQITIAPELPHGISAIRQFAAAGVVPAVGHCDADYETAKAGFDAGAGIMTHMFNAMNGLHHREPGPIPAAVEDPRVTIELINDGFHVQDPMVSLSFRFAPHRTAFVTDAMAATDCPDGAYKLGALDVNVVGGHARLVSNGAIAGSTLLLEVAVRRAVCELGFSPVDADRKSTRLNSSHTDISRMPSSA
;
A
#
# COMPACT_ATOMS: atom_id res chain seq x y z
N MET A 1 12.25 -20.70 -12.62
CA MET A 1 10.82 -21.02 -12.27
C MET A 1 10.71 -21.93 -11.03
N SER A 2 11.55 -23.00 -10.86
CA SER A 2 11.47 -23.86 -9.65
C SER A 2 11.74 -23.09 -8.35
N ASP A 3 12.69 -22.18 -8.36
CA ASP A 3 13.10 -21.41 -7.18
C ASP A 3 11.99 -20.44 -6.73
N ARG A 4 11.35 -19.75 -7.68
CA ARG A 4 10.25 -18.78 -7.36
C ARG A 4 9.02 -19.47 -6.77
N ASN A 5 8.60 -20.60 -7.31
CA ASN A 5 7.49 -21.39 -6.77
C ASN A 5 7.78 -21.90 -5.35
N GLU A 6 9.03 -22.28 -5.07
CA GLU A 6 9.45 -22.66 -3.73
C GLU A 6 9.39 -21.49 -2.76
N ILE A 7 9.85 -20.30 -3.19
CA ILE A 7 9.74 -19.07 -2.35
C ILE A 7 8.28 -18.74 -2.08
N VAL A 8 7.40 -18.74 -3.09
CA VAL A 8 5.96 -18.51 -2.91
C VAL A 8 5.38 -19.46 -1.87
N SER A 9 5.63 -20.77 -2.04
CA SER A 9 5.14 -21.79 -1.10
C SER A 9 5.64 -21.55 0.33
N ARG A 10 6.91 -21.21 0.50
CA ARG A 10 7.50 -20.92 1.82
C ARG A 10 6.94 -19.66 2.45
N VAL A 11 6.77 -18.59 1.68
CA VAL A 11 6.21 -17.33 2.17
C VAL A 11 4.75 -17.51 2.57
N THR A 12 3.94 -18.14 1.71
CA THR A 12 2.52 -18.42 2.01
C THR A 12 2.39 -19.30 3.26
N ALA A 13 3.16 -20.37 3.35
CA ALA A 13 3.17 -21.24 4.53
C ALA A 13 3.62 -20.50 5.81
N ALA A 14 4.56 -19.55 5.70
CA ALA A 14 4.97 -18.74 6.84
C ALA A 14 3.87 -17.76 7.28
N LEU A 15 3.09 -17.23 6.34
CA LEU A 15 1.97 -16.33 6.62
C LEU A 15 0.74 -17.07 7.20
N GLU A 16 0.51 -18.32 6.79
CA GLU A 16 -0.57 -19.18 7.28
C GLU A 16 -0.14 -20.02 8.50
N GLY A 17 1.16 -20.21 8.69
CA GLY A 17 1.74 -21.02 9.76
C GLY A 17 1.59 -20.38 11.13
N LYS A 18 1.78 -21.21 12.17
CA LYS A 18 1.93 -20.68 13.52
C LYS A 18 3.30 -20.01 13.62
N PRO A 19 3.38 -18.75 14.07
CA PRO A 19 4.66 -18.11 14.32
C PRO A 19 5.45 -18.93 15.35
N ALA A 20 6.77 -18.95 15.19
CA ALA A 20 7.68 -19.52 16.18
C ALA A 20 8.32 -18.38 17.00
N PRO A 21 8.79 -18.64 18.21
CA PRO A 21 9.55 -17.65 18.95
C PRO A 21 10.79 -17.25 18.16
N VAL A 22 11.07 -15.96 18.07
CA VAL A 22 12.23 -15.42 17.37
C VAL A 22 12.82 -14.27 18.19
N ALA A 23 14.14 -14.16 18.18
CA ALA A 23 14.83 -13.01 18.73
C ALA A 23 15.77 -12.38 17.71
N ILE A 24 15.88 -11.06 17.72
CA ILE A 24 16.85 -10.30 16.95
C ILE A 24 17.68 -9.49 17.94
N ARG A 25 19.00 -9.53 17.83
CA ARG A 25 19.91 -8.73 18.66
C ARG A 25 20.88 -7.90 17.84
N ASN A 26 21.57 -6.99 18.51
CA ASN A 26 22.62 -6.17 17.92
C ASN A 26 22.15 -5.37 16.69
N ALA A 27 20.89 -4.91 16.69
CA ALA A 27 20.31 -4.14 15.61
C ALA A 27 20.48 -2.63 15.81
N ARG A 28 20.50 -1.91 14.71
CA ARG A 28 20.21 -0.47 14.66
C ARG A 28 18.72 -0.30 14.40
N LYS A 29 17.93 -0.20 15.47
CA LYS A 29 16.49 0.01 15.36
C LYS A 29 16.20 1.41 14.81
N VAL A 30 15.33 1.50 13.79
CA VAL A 30 14.78 2.74 13.23
C VAL A 30 13.27 2.58 13.12
N ASP A 31 12.53 3.49 13.76
CA ASP A 31 11.07 3.60 13.62
C ASP A 31 10.62 5.06 13.80
N ALA A 32 9.33 5.31 13.71
CA ALA A 32 8.73 6.64 13.87
C ALA A 32 9.02 7.32 15.23
N ARG A 33 9.52 6.56 16.23
CA ARG A 33 9.91 7.06 17.57
C ARG A 33 11.39 7.42 17.65
N GLY A 34 12.17 7.15 16.60
CA GLY A 34 13.58 7.47 16.52
C GLY A 34 14.48 6.27 16.30
N GLU A 35 15.79 6.48 16.49
CA GLU A 35 16.85 5.50 16.26
C GLU A 35 17.46 5.04 17.59
N ARG A 36 17.79 3.71 17.68
CA ARG A 36 18.56 3.13 18.78
C ARG A 36 19.52 2.07 18.27
N ARG A 37 20.78 2.10 18.74
CA ARG A 37 21.81 1.09 18.43
C ARG A 37 21.89 0.02 19.53
N GLY A 38 22.43 -1.15 19.18
CA GLY A 38 22.54 -2.29 20.09
C GLY A 38 21.17 -2.77 20.56
N TYR A 39 20.15 -2.58 19.74
CA TYR A 39 18.76 -2.91 20.05
C TYR A 39 18.51 -4.40 19.85
N TRP A 40 17.64 -4.95 20.70
CA TRP A 40 17.14 -6.30 20.56
C TRP A 40 15.63 -6.37 20.78
N VAL A 41 15.02 -7.39 20.19
CA VAL A 41 13.61 -7.72 20.31
C VAL A 41 13.45 -9.23 20.46
N VAL A 42 12.51 -9.66 21.28
CA VAL A 42 12.16 -11.07 21.50
C VAL A 42 10.66 -11.21 21.34
N SER A 43 10.22 -12.14 20.48
CA SER A 43 8.82 -12.52 20.29
C SER A 43 8.56 -13.94 20.74
N ASP A 44 7.31 -14.21 21.14
CA ASP A 44 6.86 -15.54 21.56
C ASP A 44 6.35 -16.38 20.38
N ALA A 45 5.84 -17.58 20.70
CA ALA A 45 5.26 -18.50 19.73
C ALA A 45 3.95 -18.01 19.07
N ALA A 46 3.36 -16.92 19.56
CA ALA A 46 2.22 -16.26 18.92
C ALA A 46 2.64 -15.09 18.03
N GLY A 47 3.95 -14.82 17.91
CA GLY A 47 4.49 -13.68 17.15
C GLY A 47 4.36 -12.35 17.89
N VAL A 48 4.02 -12.38 19.18
CA VAL A 48 3.89 -11.17 20.01
C VAL A 48 5.25 -10.74 20.53
N ILE A 49 5.58 -9.46 20.40
CA ILE A 49 6.81 -8.89 20.97
C ILE A 49 6.64 -8.86 22.50
N MET A 50 7.39 -9.71 23.18
CA MET A 50 7.35 -9.87 24.63
C MET A 50 8.32 -8.95 25.36
N ALA A 51 9.46 -8.66 24.72
CA ALA A 51 10.47 -7.80 25.32
C ALA A 51 11.32 -7.11 24.26
N VAL A 52 11.79 -5.92 24.63
CA VAL A 52 12.72 -5.12 23.81
C VAL A 52 13.73 -4.44 24.75
N GLY A 53 14.92 -4.17 24.23
CA GLY A 53 15.93 -3.46 25.02
C GLY A 53 17.19 -3.09 24.22
N THR A 54 18.21 -2.65 24.96
CA THR A 54 19.54 -2.35 24.44
C THR A 54 20.61 -2.97 25.32
N GLY A 55 21.74 -3.37 24.75
CA GLY A 55 22.80 -4.06 25.49
C GLY A 55 22.48 -5.51 25.80
N GLU A 56 23.35 -6.22 26.54
CA GLU A 56 23.27 -7.68 26.69
C GLU A 56 22.55 -8.14 27.97
N GLY A 57 22.45 -7.31 28.99
CA GLY A 57 22.16 -7.71 30.38
C GLY A 57 20.85 -8.46 30.65
N THR A 58 19.80 -8.33 29.80
CA THR A 58 18.51 -9.00 30.01
C THR A 58 18.07 -9.82 28.78
N PHE A 59 18.78 -9.73 27.66
CA PHE A 59 18.42 -10.39 26.41
C PHE A 59 18.27 -11.90 26.57
N GLU A 60 19.29 -12.57 27.14
CA GLU A 60 19.28 -14.02 27.31
C GLU A 60 18.15 -14.49 28.24
N HIS A 61 17.88 -13.72 29.31
CA HIS A 61 16.78 -14.01 30.20
C HIS A 61 15.44 -13.95 29.46
N CYS A 62 15.20 -12.89 28.66
CA CYS A 62 13.99 -12.74 27.86
C CYS A 62 13.83 -13.86 26.82
N CYS A 63 14.91 -14.30 26.17
CA CYS A 63 14.86 -15.46 25.28
C CYS A 63 14.35 -16.72 26.02
N ARG A 64 14.92 -17.02 27.18
CA ARG A 64 14.53 -18.20 27.98
C ARG A 64 13.08 -18.14 28.46
N THR A 65 12.53 -16.95 28.74
CA THR A 65 11.12 -16.80 29.15
C THR A 65 10.11 -17.16 28.06
N VAL A 66 10.49 -17.07 26.79
CA VAL A 66 9.66 -17.49 25.65
C VAL A 66 10.05 -18.88 25.10
N GLY A 67 10.93 -19.60 25.81
CA GLY A 67 11.37 -20.94 25.40
C GLY A 67 12.45 -20.95 24.33
N LEU A 68 13.12 -19.83 24.08
CA LEU A 68 14.24 -19.74 23.15
C LEU A 68 15.59 -20.06 23.85
N ASP A 69 16.42 -20.88 23.19
CA ASP A 69 17.84 -20.95 23.52
C ASP A 69 18.56 -19.72 22.90
N PRO A 70 19.18 -18.85 23.71
CA PRO A 70 19.94 -17.71 23.17
C PRO A 70 21.08 -18.07 22.21
N ALA A 71 21.54 -19.32 22.22
CA ALA A 71 22.59 -19.84 21.34
C ALA A 71 22.05 -20.43 20.03
N ASP A 72 20.74 -20.61 19.88
CA ASP A 72 20.13 -21.15 18.67
C ASP A 72 20.19 -20.12 17.52
N ARG A 73 21.09 -20.35 16.58
CA ARG A 73 21.29 -19.47 15.43
C ARG A 73 20.14 -19.49 14.41
N ASN A 74 19.20 -20.42 14.51
CA ASN A 74 18.04 -20.46 13.63
C ASN A 74 16.91 -19.58 14.15
N ALA A 75 16.84 -19.38 15.47
CA ALA A 75 15.79 -18.61 16.12
C ALA A 75 16.31 -17.26 16.71
N VAL A 76 17.63 -17.11 16.86
CA VAL A 76 18.28 -15.89 17.35
C VAL A 76 19.16 -15.30 16.23
N ILE A 77 18.66 -14.22 15.64
CA ILE A 77 19.30 -13.50 14.54
C ILE A 77 20.22 -12.42 15.10
N ASP A 78 21.52 -12.48 14.81
CA ASP A 78 22.41 -11.36 15.05
C ASP A 78 22.33 -10.39 13.86
N ALA A 79 21.81 -9.20 14.07
CA ALA A 79 21.67 -8.21 13.03
C ALA A 79 23.02 -7.53 12.65
N GLU A 80 24.10 -7.76 13.43
CA GLU A 80 25.45 -7.19 13.13
C GLU A 80 25.42 -5.67 12.90
N GLY A 81 24.57 -4.95 13.61
CA GLY A 81 24.39 -3.50 13.44
C GLY A 81 23.53 -3.09 12.24
N ARG A 82 22.95 -4.03 11.50
CA ARG A 82 22.01 -3.73 10.40
C ARG A 82 20.76 -3.05 10.93
N ILE A 83 20.08 -2.36 10.02
CA ILE A 83 18.84 -1.62 10.34
C ILE A 83 17.70 -2.64 10.56
N LEU A 84 16.99 -2.46 11.67
CA LEU A 84 15.73 -3.12 11.99
C LEU A 84 14.62 -2.07 11.98
N THR A 85 13.67 -2.22 11.07
CA THR A 85 12.46 -1.39 10.99
C THR A 85 11.22 -2.24 11.25
N PRO A 86 10.06 -1.65 11.56
CA PRO A 86 8.78 -2.31 11.36
C PRO A 86 8.66 -2.76 9.90
N GLY A 87 7.89 -3.83 9.65
CA GLY A 87 7.61 -4.23 8.28
C GLY A 87 6.83 -3.16 7.52
N TYR A 88 7.15 -2.98 6.25
CA TYR A 88 6.46 -1.99 5.41
C TYR A 88 5.00 -2.36 5.19
N VAL A 89 4.17 -1.32 5.04
CA VAL A 89 2.75 -1.43 4.69
C VAL A 89 2.54 -0.68 3.38
N ASP A 90 2.07 -1.36 2.35
CA ASP A 90 1.77 -0.74 1.06
C ASP A 90 0.25 -0.72 0.86
N ILE A 91 -0.29 0.48 0.64
CA ILE A 91 -1.73 0.68 0.47
C ILE A 91 -2.15 0.85 -0.99
N HIS A 92 -1.18 0.84 -1.92
CA HIS A 92 -1.44 0.99 -3.35
C HIS A 92 -0.41 0.19 -4.17
N ALA A 93 -0.77 -1.02 -4.56
CA ALA A 93 -0.02 -1.88 -5.46
C ALA A 93 -0.94 -2.86 -6.17
N HIS A 94 -0.67 -3.17 -7.43
CA HIS A 94 -1.48 -4.03 -8.31
C HIS A 94 -0.92 -5.44 -8.50
N GLY A 95 0.37 -5.63 -8.28
CA GLY A 95 0.97 -6.95 -8.50
C GLY A 95 2.49 -6.98 -8.38
N ALA A 96 3.05 -8.15 -8.61
CA ALA A 96 4.49 -8.45 -8.73
C ALA A 96 4.68 -9.85 -9.33
N TRP A 97 5.91 -10.16 -9.76
CA TRP A 97 6.30 -11.50 -10.22
C TRP A 97 5.38 -12.09 -11.31
N GLU A 98 5.04 -11.25 -12.32
CA GLU A 98 4.19 -11.61 -13.46
C GLU A 98 2.72 -11.85 -13.09
N LYS A 99 2.29 -11.50 -11.87
CA LYS A 99 0.93 -11.67 -11.37
C LYS A 99 0.32 -10.37 -10.89
N SER A 100 -0.98 -10.25 -11.11
CA SER A 100 -1.84 -9.18 -10.59
C SER A 100 -2.67 -9.71 -9.42
N PHE A 101 -3.10 -8.81 -8.54
CA PHE A 101 -4.10 -9.15 -7.52
C PHE A 101 -5.50 -9.40 -8.12
N ASP A 102 -5.70 -9.07 -9.38
CA ASP A 102 -6.90 -9.42 -10.16
C ASP A 102 -6.89 -10.86 -10.70
N ASP A 103 -5.75 -11.59 -10.62
CA ASP A 103 -5.56 -12.94 -11.20
C ASP A 103 -6.08 -14.09 -10.30
N GLY A 104 -6.89 -13.77 -9.31
CA GLY A 104 -7.43 -14.79 -8.40
C GLY A 104 -6.50 -15.14 -7.24
N PRO A 105 -6.82 -16.20 -6.44
CA PRO A 105 -6.07 -16.52 -5.22
C PRO A 105 -4.58 -16.81 -5.49
N ASP A 106 -4.27 -17.61 -6.51
CA ASP A 106 -2.88 -17.96 -6.87
C ASP A 106 -2.09 -16.70 -7.29
N GLY A 107 -2.73 -15.78 -8.01
CA GLY A 107 -2.13 -14.50 -8.37
C GLY A 107 -1.81 -13.65 -7.15
N ILE A 108 -2.75 -13.59 -6.20
CA ILE A 108 -2.56 -12.90 -4.92
C ILE A 108 -1.36 -13.49 -4.16
N ASP A 109 -1.25 -14.82 -4.05
CA ASP A 109 -0.16 -15.46 -3.32
C ASP A 109 1.21 -15.16 -3.94
N VAL A 110 1.32 -15.25 -5.27
CA VAL A 110 2.57 -14.96 -5.98
C VAL A 110 2.97 -13.50 -5.82
N ALA A 111 2.05 -12.56 -6.09
CA ALA A 111 2.34 -11.14 -6.01
C ALA A 111 2.66 -10.71 -4.56
N ARG A 112 1.92 -11.25 -3.57
CA ARG A 112 2.21 -11.01 -2.15
C ARG A 112 3.60 -11.51 -1.74
N ALA A 113 3.99 -12.70 -2.21
CA ALA A 113 5.32 -13.24 -1.95
C ALA A 113 6.42 -12.33 -2.54
N GLY A 114 6.23 -11.82 -3.76
CA GLY A 114 7.14 -10.88 -4.40
C GLY A 114 7.37 -9.61 -3.57
N HIS A 115 6.32 -9.06 -2.97
CA HIS A 115 6.46 -7.91 -2.07
C HIS A 115 7.01 -8.28 -0.68
N ALA A 116 6.63 -9.44 -0.14
CA ALA A 116 7.00 -9.86 1.22
C ALA A 116 8.50 -10.13 1.37
N VAL A 117 9.15 -10.73 0.37
CA VAL A 117 10.62 -10.97 0.39
C VAL A 117 11.42 -9.67 0.40
N HIS A 118 10.79 -8.55 0.03
CA HIS A 118 11.36 -7.19 0.07
C HIS A 118 10.86 -6.37 1.28
N GLY A 119 10.30 -7.03 2.29
CA GLY A 119 9.94 -6.40 3.56
C GLY A 119 8.58 -5.73 3.62
N THR A 120 7.75 -5.81 2.57
CA THR A 120 6.34 -5.37 2.61
C THR A 120 5.50 -6.44 3.30
N THR A 121 5.37 -6.34 4.61
CA THR A 121 4.74 -7.38 5.44
C THR A 121 3.22 -7.34 5.38
N ARG A 122 2.62 -6.19 5.06
CA ARG A 122 1.17 -6.00 4.95
C ARG A 122 0.82 -5.16 3.73
N GLN A 123 -0.33 -5.46 3.11
CA GLN A 123 -0.71 -4.79 1.87
C GLN A 123 -2.22 -4.65 1.73
N VAL A 124 -2.65 -3.52 1.18
CA VAL A 124 -3.98 -3.35 0.60
C VAL A 124 -3.85 -3.66 -0.89
N LEU A 125 -4.61 -4.63 -1.39
CA LEU A 125 -4.49 -5.14 -2.75
C LEU A 125 -5.26 -4.24 -3.72
N SER A 126 -4.57 -3.55 -4.63
CA SER A 126 -5.22 -2.69 -5.62
C SER A 126 -5.80 -3.51 -6.76
N LEU A 127 -7.09 -3.36 -6.99
CA LEU A 127 -7.83 -3.94 -8.10
C LEU A 127 -8.02 -2.84 -9.15
N ILE A 128 -7.62 -3.13 -10.38
CA ILE A 128 -7.68 -2.16 -11.48
C ILE A 128 -9.10 -2.07 -12.06
N THR A 129 -9.36 -0.97 -12.78
CA THR A 129 -10.59 -0.79 -13.57
C THR A 129 -10.85 -1.98 -14.50
N ASN A 130 -12.03 -2.57 -14.34
CA ASN A 130 -12.57 -3.71 -15.10
C ASN A 130 -14.09 -3.52 -15.23
N PRO A 131 -14.80 -4.35 -16.03
CA PRO A 131 -16.26 -4.42 -15.95
C PRO A 131 -16.73 -4.66 -14.50
N VAL A 132 -17.83 -4.00 -14.10
CA VAL A 132 -18.31 -3.99 -12.70
C VAL A 132 -18.45 -5.40 -12.10
N ASP A 133 -18.96 -6.35 -12.88
CA ASP A 133 -19.14 -7.71 -12.40
C ASP A 133 -17.80 -8.43 -12.15
N VAL A 134 -16.76 -8.09 -12.94
CA VAL A 134 -15.39 -8.57 -12.73
C VAL A 134 -14.81 -7.97 -11.45
N ILE A 135 -14.96 -6.65 -11.25
CA ILE A 135 -14.53 -5.96 -10.02
C ILE A 135 -15.21 -6.62 -8.80
N CYS A 136 -16.54 -6.81 -8.84
CA CYS A 136 -17.27 -7.44 -7.74
C CYS A 136 -16.80 -8.87 -7.46
N ARG A 137 -16.45 -9.64 -8.49
CA ARG A 137 -15.86 -10.98 -8.34
C ARG A 137 -14.50 -10.89 -7.65
N ASN A 138 -13.64 -10.00 -8.09
CA ASN A 138 -12.29 -9.83 -7.54
C ASN A 138 -12.34 -9.34 -6.08
N ILE A 139 -13.26 -8.42 -5.73
CA ILE A 139 -13.54 -8.04 -4.34
C ILE A 139 -13.88 -9.27 -3.48
N ARG A 140 -14.79 -10.15 -3.97
CA ARG A 140 -15.13 -11.37 -3.24
C ARG A 140 -13.95 -12.32 -3.08
N THR A 141 -13.07 -12.40 -4.08
CA THR A 141 -11.82 -13.18 -4.01
C THR A 141 -10.91 -12.65 -2.90
N VAL A 142 -10.64 -11.34 -2.85
CA VAL A 142 -9.84 -10.75 -1.78
C VAL A 142 -10.47 -11.00 -0.42
N ARG A 143 -11.80 -10.83 -0.29
CA ARG A 143 -12.51 -11.11 0.95
C ARG A 143 -12.31 -12.55 1.41
N ALA A 144 -12.52 -13.51 0.51
CA ALA A 144 -12.34 -14.93 0.83
C ALA A 144 -10.90 -15.27 1.24
N THR A 145 -9.90 -14.66 0.57
CA THR A 145 -8.49 -14.84 0.91
C THR A 145 -8.17 -14.24 2.29
N MET A 146 -8.74 -13.09 2.65
CA MET A 146 -8.59 -12.54 4.01
C MET A 146 -9.23 -13.45 5.07
N GLU A 147 -10.45 -13.95 4.80
CA GLU A 147 -11.21 -14.80 5.71
C GLU A 147 -10.55 -16.19 5.89
N SER A 148 -9.67 -16.62 4.99
CA SER A 148 -8.88 -17.87 5.15
C SER A 148 -7.73 -17.76 6.15
N GLY A 149 -7.53 -16.60 6.79
CA GLY A 149 -6.52 -16.41 7.84
C GLY A 149 -5.23 -15.75 7.38
N ARG A 150 -5.31 -14.86 6.39
CA ARG A 150 -4.18 -14.11 5.83
C ARG A 150 -4.04 -12.72 6.47
N PRO A 151 -3.28 -12.58 7.57
CA PRO A 151 -3.12 -11.31 8.29
C PRO A 151 -2.28 -10.27 7.54
N ASP A 152 -1.58 -10.69 6.50
CA ASP A 152 -0.79 -9.83 5.62
C ASP A 152 -1.65 -9.06 4.61
N ILE A 153 -2.88 -9.48 4.38
CA ILE A 153 -3.84 -8.84 3.47
C ILE A 153 -4.81 -7.99 4.28
N LEU A 154 -4.71 -6.68 4.12
CA LEU A 154 -5.51 -5.71 4.89
C LEU A 154 -6.88 -5.45 4.28
N GLY A 155 -7.07 -5.81 3.02
CA GLY A 155 -8.25 -5.57 2.22
C GLY A 155 -7.89 -5.23 0.79
N CYS A 156 -8.83 -4.64 0.04
CA CYS A 156 -8.55 -4.14 -1.30
C CYS A 156 -8.72 -2.61 -1.40
N HIS A 157 -7.98 -2.06 -2.33
CA HIS A 157 -8.16 -0.74 -2.91
C HIS A 157 -8.80 -0.91 -4.29
N LEU A 158 -9.79 -0.11 -4.60
CA LEU A 158 -10.38 -0.05 -5.94
C LEU A 158 -9.81 1.17 -6.66
N GLU A 159 -8.96 0.96 -7.66
CA GLU A 159 -8.53 2.04 -8.54
C GLU A 159 -9.44 2.10 -9.76
N GLY A 160 -10.51 2.82 -9.59
CA GLY A 160 -11.62 2.89 -10.53
C GLY A 160 -12.79 1.94 -10.15
N PRO A 161 -13.81 1.88 -11.00
CA PRO A 161 -13.93 2.43 -12.36
C PRO A 161 -14.36 3.92 -12.41
N PHE A 162 -14.42 4.62 -11.31
CA PHE A 162 -14.96 5.97 -11.17
C PHE A 162 -13.90 7.06 -11.41
N LEU A 163 -13.23 7.00 -12.57
CA LEU A 163 -12.12 7.85 -12.95
C LEU A 163 -12.52 8.78 -14.12
N ALA A 164 -11.94 9.98 -14.15
CA ALA A 164 -12.15 10.91 -15.25
C ALA A 164 -11.51 10.41 -16.54
N LEU A 165 -12.25 10.40 -17.65
CA LEU A 165 -11.73 9.97 -18.94
C LEU A 165 -10.47 10.73 -19.36
N ALA A 166 -10.42 12.04 -19.09
CA ALA A 166 -9.27 12.89 -19.40
C ALA A 166 -8.02 12.55 -18.57
N ARG A 167 -8.20 11.88 -17.44
CA ARG A 167 -7.15 11.52 -16.46
C ARG A 167 -7.07 10.01 -16.22
N LYS A 168 -7.57 9.22 -17.14
CA LYS A 168 -7.66 7.76 -17.00
C LYS A 168 -6.31 7.04 -16.86
N GLY A 169 -5.18 7.67 -17.24
CA GLY A 169 -3.88 7.00 -17.20
C GLY A 169 -3.88 5.67 -17.98
N ALA A 170 -3.46 4.61 -17.33
CA ALA A 170 -3.39 3.25 -17.89
C ALA A 170 -4.66 2.42 -17.60
N HIS A 171 -5.83 3.04 -17.54
CA HIS A 171 -7.10 2.34 -17.39
C HIS A 171 -7.84 2.21 -18.73
N ASP A 172 -8.59 1.12 -18.90
CA ASP A 172 -9.42 0.88 -20.06
C ASP A 172 -10.63 1.85 -20.07
N PRO A 173 -10.72 2.75 -21.08
CA PRO A 173 -11.80 3.72 -21.12
C PRO A 173 -13.20 3.10 -21.26
N GLU A 174 -13.32 1.90 -21.84
CA GLU A 174 -14.61 1.22 -21.99
C GLU A 174 -15.19 0.73 -20.66
N CYS A 175 -14.31 0.53 -19.67
CA CYS A 175 -14.67 0.06 -18.33
C CYS A 175 -14.96 1.19 -17.33
N LEU A 176 -14.68 2.47 -17.70
CA LEU A 176 -14.98 3.61 -16.85
C LEU A 176 -16.50 3.78 -16.67
N LYS A 177 -16.90 4.16 -15.47
CA LYS A 177 -18.32 4.34 -15.10
C LYS A 177 -18.50 5.57 -14.22
N ASP A 178 -19.67 6.16 -14.29
CA ASP A 178 -20.13 7.08 -13.27
C ASP A 178 -20.52 6.31 -12.00
N PRO A 179 -20.22 6.83 -10.81
CA PRO A 179 -20.51 6.18 -9.54
C PRO A 179 -21.99 6.28 -9.15
N VAL A 180 -22.88 5.72 -9.98
CA VAL A 180 -24.31 5.66 -9.67
C VAL A 180 -24.56 4.75 -8.46
N PRO A 181 -25.60 5.04 -7.63
CA PRO A 181 -25.85 4.31 -6.38
C PRO A 181 -25.91 2.79 -6.54
N ASP A 182 -26.54 2.29 -7.58
CA ASP A 182 -26.66 0.83 -7.83
C ASP A 182 -25.30 0.13 -8.02
N ILE A 183 -24.32 0.82 -8.61
CA ILE A 183 -22.97 0.25 -8.79
C ILE A 183 -22.21 0.30 -7.46
N VAL A 184 -22.33 1.40 -6.70
CA VAL A 184 -21.73 1.55 -5.38
C VAL A 184 -22.26 0.47 -4.43
N ASP A 185 -23.59 0.26 -4.40
CA ASP A 185 -24.23 -0.76 -3.57
C ASP A 185 -23.74 -2.17 -3.89
N LYS A 186 -23.63 -2.53 -5.18
CA LYS A 186 -23.08 -3.82 -5.62
C LYS A 186 -21.64 -4.05 -5.14
N MET A 187 -20.79 -3.02 -5.17
CA MET A 187 -19.41 -3.14 -4.70
C MET A 187 -19.36 -3.29 -3.18
N LEU A 188 -20.14 -2.50 -2.44
CA LEU A 188 -20.24 -2.61 -0.98
C LEU A 188 -20.77 -3.98 -0.55
N GLU A 189 -21.81 -4.51 -1.19
CA GLU A 189 -22.31 -5.86 -0.97
C GLU A 189 -21.22 -6.92 -1.24
N ALA A 190 -20.50 -6.83 -2.38
CA ALA A 190 -19.39 -7.74 -2.71
C ALA A 190 -18.30 -7.72 -1.64
N SER A 191 -18.05 -6.58 -1.04
CA SER A 191 -17.05 -6.42 0.03
C SER A 191 -17.43 -7.11 1.35
N GLY A 192 -18.71 -7.42 1.53
CA GLY A 192 -19.27 -7.94 2.78
C GLY A 192 -19.50 -6.87 3.84
N ALA A 193 -19.52 -5.59 3.46
CA ALA A 193 -19.91 -4.51 4.35
C ALA A 193 -21.40 -4.65 4.72
N ASP A 194 -21.70 -4.39 5.98
CA ASP A 194 -23.08 -4.28 6.45
C ASP A 194 -23.20 -3.03 7.35
N PRO A 195 -23.55 -1.89 6.76
CA PRO A 195 -23.68 -0.65 7.50
C PRO A 195 -24.70 -0.71 8.65
N ALA A 196 -25.72 -1.58 8.54
CA ALA A 196 -26.75 -1.72 9.57
C ALA A 196 -26.19 -2.34 10.87
N SER A 197 -25.26 -3.28 10.74
CA SER A 197 -24.57 -3.91 11.88
C SER A 197 -23.25 -3.23 12.23
N GLY A 198 -22.79 -2.27 11.45
CA GLY A 198 -21.46 -1.65 11.58
C GLY A 198 -20.31 -2.57 11.12
N LYS A 199 -20.60 -3.67 10.40
CA LYS A 199 -19.58 -4.57 9.88
C LYS A 199 -18.87 -3.91 8.71
N LEU A 200 -17.55 -3.76 8.83
CA LEU A 200 -16.70 -3.28 7.73
C LEU A 200 -16.51 -4.37 6.69
N GLY A 201 -16.53 -3.97 5.41
CA GLY A 201 -16.18 -4.85 4.29
C GLY A 201 -14.68 -4.99 4.09
N CYS A 202 -14.27 -5.72 3.05
CA CYS A 202 -12.87 -5.83 2.66
C CYS A 202 -12.35 -4.66 1.82
N ILE A 203 -13.21 -3.79 1.28
CA ILE A 203 -12.76 -2.58 0.60
C ILE A 203 -12.25 -1.60 1.66
N ARG A 204 -10.97 -1.22 1.58
CA ARG A 204 -10.34 -0.26 2.49
C ARG A 204 -10.23 1.12 1.89
N GLN A 205 -10.02 1.17 0.59
CA GLN A 205 -9.80 2.40 -0.16
C GLN A 205 -10.49 2.33 -1.52
N ILE A 206 -10.92 3.47 -2.03
CA ILE A 206 -11.41 3.61 -3.41
C ILE A 206 -10.98 4.95 -3.98
N THR A 207 -10.38 4.95 -5.16
CA THR A 207 -10.05 6.17 -5.91
C THR A 207 -11.26 6.61 -6.74
N ILE A 208 -11.67 7.86 -6.55
CA ILE A 208 -12.83 8.48 -7.23
C ILE A 208 -12.44 9.87 -7.74
N ALA A 209 -12.81 10.17 -8.97
CA ALA A 209 -12.81 11.52 -9.53
C ALA A 209 -14.05 12.28 -9.02
N PRO A 210 -13.90 13.30 -8.15
CA PRO A 210 -15.01 13.94 -7.47
C PRO A 210 -15.93 14.75 -8.42
N GLU A 211 -15.42 15.14 -9.59
CA GLU A 211 -16.15 15.89 -10.63
C GLU A 211 -17.13 15.04 -11.43
N LEU A 212 -17.06 13.73 -11.34
CA LEU A 212 -18.00 12.86 -12.04
C LEU A 212 -19.44 13.05 -11.55
N PRO A 213 -20.45 12.82 -12.41
CA PRO A 213 -21.82 12.70 -11.97
C PRO A 213 -21.93 11.74 -10.78
N HIS A 214 -22.56 12.13 -9.70
CA HIS A 214 -22.63 11.40 -8.43
C HIS A 214 -21.31 11.23 -7.67
N GLY A 215 -20.17 11.76 -8.10
CA GLY A 215 -18.86 11.60 -7.47
C GLY A 215 -18.86 11.95 -5.98
N ILE A 216 -19.33 13.15 -5.64
CA ILE A 216 -19.42 13.61 -4.25
C ILE A 216 -20.39 12.76 -3.39
N SER A 217 -21.51 12.31 -3.96
CA SER A 217 -22.45 11.44 -3.23
C SER A 217 -21.88 10.04 -2.98
N ALA A 218 -21.15 9.48 -3.95
CA ALA A 218 -20.47 8.20 -3.81
C ALA A 218 -19.34 8.27 -2.77
N ILE A 219 -18.57 9.36 -2.73
CA ILE A 219 -17.57 9.59 -1.67
C ILE A 219 -18.23 9.49 -0.29
N ARG A 220 -19.37 10.18 -0.08
CA ARG A 220 -20.12 10.08 1.19
C ARG A 220 -20.60 8.67 1.49
N GLN A 221 -21.10 7.96 0.48
CA GLN A 221 -21.63 6.60 0.64
C GLN A 221 -20.53 5.61 1.04
N PHE A 222 -19.39 5.64 0.38
CA PHE A 222 -18.24 4.80 0.74
C PHE A 222 -17.69 5.16 2.13
N ALA A 223 -17.55 6.45 2.44
CA ALA A 223 -17.10 6.89 3.76
C ALA A 223 -18.04 6.43 4.88
N ALA A 224 -19.37 6.50 4.67
CA ALA A 224 -20.36 5.99 5.62
C ALA A 224 -20.28 4.46 5.82
N ALA A 225 -19.80 3.71 4.82
CA ALA A 225 -19.56 2.28 4.91
C ALA A 225 -18.18 1.92 5.51
N GLY A 226 -17.40 2.91 5.97
CA GLY A 226 -16.08 2.72 6.57
C GLY A 226 -14.96 2.48 5.57
N VAL A 227 -15.19 2.73 4.29
CA VAL A 227 -14.16 2.79 3.25
C VAL A 227 -13.52 4.18 3.28
N VAL A 228 -12.22 4.30 2.99
CA VAL A 228 -11.54 5.58 2.83
C VAL A 228 -11.57 5.98 1.35
N PRO A 229 -12.42 6.94 0.92
CA PRO A 229 -12.35 7.43 -0.46
C PRO A 229 -11.08 8.25 -0.65
N ALA A 230 -10.51 8.13 -1.85
CA ALA A 230 -9.34 8.87 -2.29
C ALA A 230 -9.68 9.71 -3.52
N VAL A 231 -9.25 10.97 -3.53
CA VAL A 231 -9.35 11.82 -4.73
C VAL A 231 -8.15 11.55 -5.61
N GLY A 232 -8.39 11.11 -6.83
CA GLY A 232 -7.36 10.83 -7.82
C GLY A 232 -7.93 10.50 -9.19
N HIS A 233 -7.08 10.37 -10.19
CA HIS A 233 -7.50 10.20 -11.58
C HIS A 233 -8.59 11.19 -11.98
N CYS A 234 -8.41 12.46 -11.61
CA CYS A 234 -9.42 13.49 -11.67
C CYS A 234 -8.96 14.71 -12.46
N ASP A 235 -9.89 15.33 -13.16
CA ASP A 235 -9.71 16.64 -13.80
C ASP A 235 -10.28 17.78 -12.94
N ALA A 236 -10.45 17.50 -11.65
CA ALA A 236 -11.02 18.41 -10.66
C ALA A 236 -10.19 19.69 -10.53
N ASP A 237 -10.87 20.80 -10.38
CA ASP A 237 -10.32 22.05 -9.87
C ASP A 237 -10.18 22.00 -8.33
N TYR A 238 -9.69 23.10 -7.76
CA TYR A 238 -9.50 23.22 -6.31
C TYR A 238 -10.81 23.06 -5.53
N GLU A 239 -11.88 23.75 -5.93
CA GLU A 239 -13.16 23.73 -5.21
C GLU A 239 -13.85 22.37 -5.28
N THR A 240 -13.77 21.70 -6.43
CA THR A 240 -14.33 20.37 -6.62
C THR A 240 -13.58 19.33 -5.78
N ALA A 241 -12.25 19.40 -5.77
CA ALA A 241 -11.43 18.52 -4.94
C ALA A 241 -11.68 18.75 -3.45
N LYS A 242 -11.76 20.03 -3.03
CA LYS A 242 -12.11 20.41 -1.66
C LYS A 242 -13.45 19.83 -1.26
N ALA A 243 -14.49 19.95 -2.11
CA ALA A 243 -15.79 19.34 -1.86
C ALA A 243 -15.71 17.81 -1.70
N GLY A 244 -14.81 17.12 -2.42
CA GLY A 244 -14.52 15.69 -2.25
C GLY A 244 -13.96 15.39 -0.86
N PHE A 245 -12.99 16.15 -0.37
CA PHE A 245 -12.43 16.00 0.97
C PHE A 245 -13.45 16.35 2.07
N ASP A 246 -14.22 17.40 1.90
CA ASP A 246 -15.31 17.78 2.81
C ASP A 246 -16.42 16.70 2.84
N ALA A 247 -16.61 15.95 1.77
CA ALA A 247 -17.53 14.83 1.69
C ALA A 247 -17.03 13.56 2.40
N GLY A 248 -15.77 13.49 2.81
CA GLY A 248 -15.20 12.38 3.58
C GLY A 248 -14.04 11.67 2.89
N ALA A 249 -13.54 12.15 1.76
CA ALA A 249 -12.30 11.61 1.21
C ALA A 249 -11.12 11.91 2.16
N GLY A 250 -10.30 10.89 2.43
CA GLY A 250 -9.19 10.97 3.37
C GLY A 250 -7.81 10.77 2.72
N ILE A 251 -7.76 10.52 1.43
CA ILE A 251 -6.51 10.26 0.68
C ILE A 251 -6.52 11.06 -0.61
N MET A 252 -5.34 11.53 -1.03
CA MET A 252 -5.03 11.91 -2.40
C MET A 252 -4.20 10.80 -3.03
N THR A 253 -4.74 10.16 -4.07
CA THR A 253 -4.08 9.08 -4.79
C THR A 253 -2.87 9.61 -5.56
N HIS A 254 -1.71 8.96 -5.42
CA HIS A 254 -0.44 9.20 -6.13
C HIS A 254 -0.26 10.64 -6.66
N MET A 255 -0.20 11.60 -5.72
CA MET A 255 -0.10 13.05 -6.01
C MET A 255 0.81 13.37 -7.19
N PHE A 256 0.38 14.28 -8.05
CA PHE A 256 0.92 14.73 -9.34
C PHE A 256 0.58 13.83 -10.54
N ASN A 257 0.26 12.56 -10.34
CA ASN A 257 -0.01 11.63 -11.43
C ASN A 257 -1.51 11.59 -11.75
N ALA A 258 -1.86 11.58 -13.03
CA ALA A 258 -3.23 11.53 -13.53
C ALA A 258 -4.18 12.59 -12.89
N MET A 259 -3.70 13.81 -12.71
CA MET A 259 -4.48 14.95 -12.17
C MET A 259 -3.95 16.29 -12.70
N ASN A 260 -4.67 17.38 -12.43
CA ASN A 260 -4.19 18.72 -12.72
C ASN A 260 -3.00 19.07 -11.82
N GLY A 261 -1.93 19.59 -12.41
CA GLY A 261 -0.74 20.05 -11.70
C GLY A 261 -0.95 21.39 -10.99
N LEU A 262 0.06 21.81 -10.23
CA LEU A 262 0.07 23.11 -9.57
C LEU A 262 0.24 24.25 -10.60
N HIS A 263 -0.78 25.09 -10.71
CA HIS A 263 -0.71 26.31 -11.50
C HIS A 263 -1.25 27.51 -10.69
N HIS A 264 -0.62 28.66 -10.81
CA HIS A 264 -0.89 29.81 -9.92
C HIS A 264 -2.28 30.44 -10.08
N ARG A 265 -3.03 30.15 -11.13
CA ARG A 265 -4.40 30.61 -11.40
C ARG A 265 -5.42 29.47 -11.49
N GLU A 266 -4.93 28.25 -11.69
CA GLU A 266 -5.71 27.02 -11.79
C GLU A 266 -5.01 25.96 -10.92
N PRO A 267 -5.11 26.07 -9.58
CA PRO A 267 -4.24 25.31 -8.67
C PRO A 267 -4.49 23.79 -8.68
N GLY A 268 -5.62 23.34 -9.22
CA GLY A 268 -5.98 21.93 -9.26
C GLY A 268 -6.26 21.34 -7.88
N PRO A 269 -6.28 19.99 -7.75
CA PRO A 269 -6.69 19.30 -6.54
C PRO A 269 -5.63 19.32 -5.43
N ILE A 270 -4.36 19.51 -5.76
CA ILE A 270 -3.22 19.34 -4.84
C ILE A 270 -3.30 20.29 -3.63
N PRO A 271 -3.53 21.62 -3.80
CA PRO A 271 -3.63 22.51 -2.65
C PRO A 271 -4.78 22.15 -1.71
N ALA A 272 -5.91 21.69 -2.22
CA ALA A 272 -7.02 21.25 -1.40
C ALA A 272 -6.66 20.08 -0.47
N ALA A 273 -5.87 19.13 -0.96
CA ALA A 273 -5.34 18.03 -0.14
C ALA A 273 -4.28 18.50 0.87
N VAL A 274 -3.43 19.44 0.46
CA VAL A 274 -2.37 19.97 1.34
C VAL A 274 -2.94 20.79 2.50
N GLU A 275 -3.98 21.57 2.26
CA GLU A 275 -4.64 22.41 3.27
C GLU A 275 -5.45 21.60 4.28
N ASP A 276 -6.01 20.46 3.89
CA ASP A 276 -6.79 19.61 4.81
C ASP A 276 -5.88 18.68 5.62
N PRO A 277 -5.75 18.90 6.95
CA PRO A 277 -4.87 18.08 7.79
C PRO A 277 -5.33 16.63 7.95
N ARG A 278 -6.55 16.29 7.54
CA ARG A 278 -7.10 14.93 7.59
C ARG A 278 -6.64 14.08 6.41
N VAL A 279 -6.22 14.71 5.31
CA VAL A 279 -5.89 14.03 4.06
C VAL A 279 -4.46 13.51 4.08
N THR A 280 -4.28 12.22 3.84
CA THR A 280 -2.99 11.61 3.54
C THR A 280 -2.72 11.70 2.04
N ILE A 281 -1.46 11.91 1.70
CA ILE A 281 -1.01 12.10 0.33
C ILE A 281 -0.15 10.91 -0.07
N GLU A 282 -0.61 10.10 -1.00
CA GLU A 282 0.21 9.04 -1.60
C GLU A 282 1.25 9.62 -2.55
N LEU A 283 2.44 9.03 -2.57
CA LEU A 283 3.55 9.47 -3.42
C LEU A 283 4.36 8.27 -3.91
N ILE A 284 4.56 8.17 -5.22
CA ILE A 284 5.43 7.17 -5.86
C ILE A 284 6.84 7.75 -5.94
N ASN A 285 7.79 7.21 -5.16
CA ASN A 285 9.18 7.68 -5.09
C ASN A 285 10.13 6.76 -5.85
N ASP A 286 9.90 6.59 -7.15
CA ASP A 286 10.72 5.77 -8.04
C ASP A 286 11.76 6.58 -8.85
N GLY A 287 11.69 7.92 -8.79
CA GLY A 287 12.52 8.84 -9.58
C GLY A 287 12.05 9.05 -11.02
N PHE A 288 10.93 8.43 -11.39
CA PHE A 288 10.35 8.50 -12.72
C PHE A 288 8.96 9.16 -12.72
N HIS A 289 8.03 8.69 -11.89
CA HIS A 289 6.69 9.28 -11.73
C HIS A 289 6.75 10.71 -11.19
N VAL A 290 7.64 10.94 -10.23
CA VAL A 290 7.81 12.24 -9.60
C VAL A 290 9.30 12.55 -9.49
N GLN A 291 9.70 13.70 -10.05
CA GLN A 291 11.09 14.16 -9.99
C GLN A 291 11.49 14.52 -8.56
N ASP A 292 12.74 14.27 -8.20
CA ASP A 292 13.29 14.45 -6.84
C ASP A 292 12.99 15.82 -6.18
N PRO A 293 13.07 16.98 -6.89
CA PRO A 293 12.67 18.24 -6.31
C PRO A 293 11.20 18.30 -5.89
N MET A 294 10.31 17.61 -6.64
CA MET A 294 8.87 17.56 -6.35
C MET A 294 8.57 16.59 -5.18
N VAL A 295 9.30 15.49 -5.09
CA VAL A 295 9.25 14.62 -3.89
C VAL A 295 9.64 15.42 -2.65
N SER A 296 10.75 16.15 -2.70
CA SER A 296 11.23 16.99 -1.59
C SER A 296 10.23 18.09 -1.23
N LEU A 297 9.55 18.68 -2.23
CA LEU A 297 8.52 19.69 -2.02
C LEU A 297 7.28 19.11 -1.33
N SER A 298 6.85 17.90 -1.74
CA SER A 298 5.73 17.18 -1.12
C SER A 298 5.92 16.98 0.38
N PHE A 299 7.14 16.63 0.79
CA PHE A 299 7.47 16.46 2.20
C PHE A 299 7.39 17.77 3.00
N ARG A 300 7.64 18.92 2.35
CA ARG A 300 7.51 20.25 2.97
C ARG A 300 6.06 20.70 3.05
N PHE A 301 5.25 20.37 2.06
CA PHE A 301 3.83 20.71 2.04
C PHE A 301 3.04 19.91 3.08
N ALA A 302 3.34 18.62 3.22
CA ALA A 302 2.62 17.72 4.09
C ALA A 302 3.58 16.79 4.88
N PRO A 303 4.41 17.33 5.81
CA PRO A 303 5.55 16.62 6.40
C PRO A 303 5.19 15.34 7.12
N HIS A 304 3.98 15.24 7.67
CA HIS A 304 3.54 14.09 8.43
C HIS A 304 2.38 13.33 7.78
N ARG A 305 2.02 13.69 6.55
CA ARG A 305 0.86 13.15 5.83
C ARG A 305 1.18 12.59 4.44
N THR A 306 2.44 12.66 4.01
CA THR A 306 2.90 12.02 2.78
C THR A 306 3.23 10.55 3.09
N ALA A 307 2.64 9.62 2.36
CA ALA A 307 2.86 8.19 2.46
C ALA A 307 3.47 7.66 1.16
N PHE A 308 4.53 6.87 1.25
CA PHE A 308 5.03 6.16 0.08
C PHE A 308 4.11 5.01 -0.28
N VAL A 309 3.80 4.91 -1.55
CA VAL A 309 3.14 3.78 -2.18
C VAL A 309 3.97 3.33 -3.38
N THR A 310 3.76 2.11 -3.82
CA THR A 310 4.51 1.62 -4.98
C THR A 310 3.77 1.83 -6.29
N ASP A 311 2.47 1.68 -6.32
CA ASP A 311 1.71 1.53 -7.57
C ASP A 311 2.33 0.45 -8.48
N ALA A 312 2.88 -0.59 -7.83
CA ALA A 312 3.63 -1.68 -8.45
C ALA A 312 2.71 -2.57 -9.29
N MET A 313 3.13 -2.92 -10.48
CA MET A 313 2.36 -3.79 -11.38
C MET A 313 3.06 -5.16 -11.56
N ALA A 314 2.47 -6.04 -12.36
CA ALA A 314 2.93 -7.42 -12.55
C ALA A 314 4.43 -7.56 -12.93
N ALA A 315 5.05 -6.52 -13.52
CA ALA A 315 6.47 -6.52 -13.87
C ALA A 315 7.41 -6.25 -12.68
N THR A 316 6.88 -5.96 -11.49
CA THR A 316 7.71 -5.68 -10.30
C THR A 316 8.57 -6.88 -9.94
N ASP A 317 9.87 -6.61 -9.72
CA ASP A 317 10.92 -7.61 -9.50
C ASP A 317 11.01 -8.68 -10.61
N CYS A 318 10.81 -8.21 -11.86
CA CYS A 318 10.94 -9.00 -13.07
C CYS A 318 11.90 -8.32 -14.06
N PRO A 319 12.46 -9.05 -15.05
CA PRO A 319 13.25 -8.46 -16.13
C PRO A 319 12.44 -7.49 -16.99
N ASP A 320 13.12 -6.59 -17.71
CA ASP A 320 12.48 -5.81 -18.78
C ASP A 320 11.79 -6.73 -19.80
N GLY A 321 10.66 -6.30 -20.36
CA GLY A 321 9.90 -7.11 -21.30
C GLY A 321 8.44 -6.71 -21.44
N ALA A 322 7.65 -7.59 -22.07
CA ALA A 322 6.23 -7.43 -22.28
C ALA A 322 5.41 -8.00 -21.13
N TYR A 323 4.47 -7.21 -20.62
CA TYR A 323 3.60 -7.53 -19.50
C TYR A 323 2.17 -7.09 -19.79
N LYS A 324 1.29 -7.27 -18.83
CA LYS A 324 -0.09 -6.75 -18.86
C LYS A 324 -0.42 -5.97 -17.60
N LEU A 325 -1.31 -4.99 -17.76
CA LEU A 325 -2.00 -4.33 -16.65
C LEU A 325 -3.51 -4.40 -16.95
N GLY A 326 -4.22 -5.29 -16.26
CA GLY A 326 -5.56 -5.69 -16.67
C GLY A 326 -5.57 -6.27 -18.09
N ALA A 327 -6.40 -5.73 -18.97
CA ALA A 327 -6.46 -6.12 -20.39
C ALA A 327 -5.40 -5.44 -21.28
N LEU A 328 -4.69 -4.43 -20.75
CA LEU A 328 -3.81 -3.57 -21.53
C LEU A 328 -2.38 -4.13 -21.64
N ASP A 329 -1.80 -4.04 -22.82
CA ASP A 329 -0.41 -4.45 -23.07
C ASP A 329 0.56 -3.36 -22.60
N VAL A 330 1.57 -3.79 -21.83
CA VAL A 330 2.60 -2.95 -21.25
C VAL A 330 3.98 -3.43 -21.70
N ASN A 331 4.85 -2.49 -22.03
CA ASN A 331 6.27 -2.76 -22.26
C ASN A 331 7.10 -2.10 -21.16
N VAL A 332 8.03 -2.86 -20.58
CA VAL A 332 8.96 -2.37 -19.54
C VAL A 332 10.35 -2.27 -20.14
N VAL A 333 10.95 -1.09 -20.04
CA VAL A 333 12.31 -0.81 -20.49
C VAL A 333 13.03 0.03 -19.43
N GLY A 334 14.17 -0.46 -18.94
CA GLY A 334 14.92 0.20 -17.87
C GLY A 334 14.11 0.31 -16.58
N GLY A 335 13.21 -0.65 -16.31
CA GLY A 335 12.31 -0.63 -15.17
C GLY A 335 11.10 0.30 -15.30
N HIS A 336 10.91 0.98 -16.46
CA HIS A 336 9.80 1.91 -16.68
C HIS A 336 8.69 1.24 -17.49
N ALA A 337 7.53 1.07 -16.88
CA ALA A 337 6.35 0.46 -17.48
C ALA A 337 5.54 1.49 -18.27
N ARG A 338 5.25 1.18 -19.53
CA ARG A 338 4.44 2.04 -20.43
C ARG A 338 3.46 1.21 -21.24
N LEU A 339 2.26 1.77 -21.45
CA LEU A 339 1.28 1.18 -22.38
C LEU A 339 1.85 1.13 -23.81
N VAL A 340 1.69 -0.02 -24.45
CA VAL A 340 2.09 -0.21 -25.87
C VAL A 340 1.25 0.69 -26.80
N SER A 341 -0.02 0.93 -26.45
CA SER A 341 -0.97 1.64 -27.30
C SER A 341 -0.69 3.14 -27.46
N ASN A 342 -0.19 3.80 -26.40
CA ASN A 342 -0.06 5.28 -26.40
C ASN A 342 1.14 5.81 -25.61
N GLY A 343 1.97 4.93 -25.02
CA GLY A 343 3.15 5.31 -24.25
C GLY A 343 2.88 5.90 -22.86
N ALA A 344 1.64 5.93 -22.40
CA ALA A 344 1.31 6.38 -21.05
C ALA A 344 2.02 5.51 -20.00
N ILE A 345 2.42 6.10 -18.88
CA ILE A 345 2.97 5.36 -17.75
C ILE A 345 1.89 4.41 -17.23
N ALA A 346 2.27 3.18 -16.86
CA ALA A 346 1.36 2.09 -16.55
C ALA A 346 1.75 1.42 -15.23
N GLY A 347 1.46 2.08 -14.11
CA GLY A 347 1.96 1.70 -12.80
C GLY A 347 3.49 1.74 -12.73
N SER A 348 4.07 1.16 -11.71
CA SER A 348 5.51 1.11 -11.50
C SER A 348 6.06 -0.32 -11.41
N THR A 349 7.39 -0.41 -11.33
CA THR A 349 8.10 -1.62 -10.90
C THR A 349 8.79 -1.41 -9.53
N LEU A 350 8.34 -0.40 -8.80
CA LEU A 350 8.92 0.03 -7.53
C LEU A 350 8.64 -0.99 -6.43
N LEU A 351 9.63 -1.23 -5.58
CA LEU A 351 9.49 -1.88 -4.29
C LEU A 351 9.54 -0.84 -3.18
N LEU A 352 8.80 -1.03 -2.10
CA LEU A 352 8.69 -0.01 -1.05
C LEU A 352 10.04 0.24 -0.34
N GLU A 353 10.88 -0.80 -0.20
CA GLU A 353 12.26 -0.65 0.30
C GLU A 353 13.10 0.27 -0.59
N VAL A 354 12.89 0.22 -1.91
CA VAL A 354 13.60 1.10 -2.86
C VAL A 354 13.14 2.54 -2.68
N ALA A 355 11.83 2.78 -2.50
CA ALA A 355 11.30 4.10 -2.21
C ALA A 355 11.93 4.72 -0.94
N VAL A 356 12.04 3.91 0.13
CA VAL A 356 12.67 4.32 1.39
C VAL A 356 14.17 4.58 1.20
N ARG A 357 14.87 3.69 0.52
CA ARG A 357 16.31 3.83 0.23
C ARG A 357 16.57 5.11 -0.57
N ARG A 358 15.79 5.40 -1.61
CA ARG A 358 15.91 6.64 -2.40
C ARG A 358 15.72 7.87 -1.51
N ALA A 359 14.69 7.87 -0.65
CA ALA A 359 14.45 8.97 0.26
C ALA A 359 15.67 9.27 1.17
N VAL A 360 16.31 8.24 1.68
CA VAL A 360 17.48 8.39 2.57
C VAL A 360 18.76 8.70 1.79
N CYS A 361 19.07 7.90 0.77
CA CYS A 361 20.39 7.93 0.13
C CYS A 361 20.51 9.02 -0.96
N GLU A 362 19.42 9.34 -1.65
CA GLU A 362 19.42 10.26 -2.79
C GLU A 362 18.83 11.63 -2.41
N LEU A 363 17.77 11.64 -1.59
CA LEU A 363 17.06 12.86 -1.20
C LEU A 363 17.50 13.42 0.16
N GLY A 364 18.30 12.66 0.93
CA GLY A 364 18.89 13.12 2.19
C GLY A 364 17.91 13.19 3.37
N PHE A 365 16.76 12.51 3.29
CA PHE A 365 15.85 12.42 4.43
C PHE A 365 16.43 11.55 5.55
N SER A 366 16.04 11.84 6.80
CA SER A 366 16.44 10.97 7.90
C SER A 366 15.79 9.57 7.72
N PRO A 367 16.48 8.48 8.13
CA PRO A 367 15.87 7.14 8.11
C PRO A 367 14.54 7.08 8.89
N VAL A 368 14.42 7.85 9.98
CA VAL A 368 13.20 7.93 10.80
C VAL A 368 12.04 8.56 10.02
N ASP A 369 12.30 9.61 9.25
CA ASP A 369 11.26 10.24 8.44
C ASP A 369 10.85 9.35 7.27
N ALA A 370 11.81 8.69 6.62
CA ALA A 370 11.56 7.77 5.53
C ALA A 370 10.76 6.53 5.98
N ASP A 371 11.11 5.93 7.15
CA ASP A 371 10.35 4.81 7.73
C ASP A 371 8.90 5.21 8.05
N ARG A 372 8.70 6.38 8.64
CA ARG A 372 7.34 6.87 8.96
C ARG A 372 6.42 6.89 7.75
N LYS A 373 6.95 7.13 6.52
CA LYS A 373 6.19 7.24 5.28
C LYS A 373 5.77 5.89 4.68
N SER A 374 6.39 4.82 5.10
CA SER A 374 6.19 3.47 4.55
C SER A 374 5.63 2.46 5.56
N THR A 375 5.49 2.86 6.83
CA THR A 375 5.00 1.98 7.90
C THR A 375 3.79 2.58 8.62
N ARG A 376 3.99 3.64 9.40
CA ARG A 376 2.97 4.15 10.32
C ARG A 376 1.83 4.90 9.62
N LEU A 377 2.11 5.73 8.61
CA LEU A 377 1.07 6.49 7.92
C LEU A 377 0.14 5.55 7.15
N ASN A 378 0.70 4.62 6.41
CA ASN A 378 -0.08 3.62 5.70
C ASN A 378 -0.95 2.77 6.63
N SER A 379 -0.45 2.45 7.85
CA SER A 379 -1.21 1.70 8.86
C SER A 379 -2.41 2.47 9.40
N SER A 380 -2.35 3.80 9.51
CA SER A 380 -3.44 4.59 10.11
C SER A 380 -4.72 4.59 9.28
N HIS A 381 -4.62 4.38 7.97
CA HIS A 381 -5.78 4.34 7.06
C HIS A 381 -6.45 2.96 6.99
N THR A 382 -5.81 1.92 7.50
CA THR A 382 -6.33 0.56 7.46
C THR A 382 -6.96 0.10 8.77
N ASP A 383 -7.21 1.01 9.72
CA ASP A 383 -7.70 0.75 11.09
C ASP A 383 -6.81 -0.18 11.95
N ILE A 384 -5.62 -0.53 11.44
CA ILE A 384 -4.66 -1.38 12.16
C ILE A 384 -4.12 -0.68 13.41
N SER A 385 -4.22 0.65 13.47
CA SER A 385 -3.87 1.42 14.67
C SER A 385 -4.76 1.12 15.88
N ARG A 386 -5.91 0.47 15.67
CA ARG A 386 -6.84 0.03 16.71
C ARG A 386 -6.70 -1.44 17.10
N MET A 387 -5.94 -2.24 16.35
CA MET A 387 -5.50 -3.51 16.91
C MET A 387 -4.64 -3.17 18.14
N PRO A 388 -4.92 -3.74 19.32
CA PRO A 388 -4.09 -3.51 20.47
C PRO A 388 -2.67 -3.80 19.99
N SER A 389 -1.82 -2.78 20.00
CA SER A 389 -0.41 -3.02 20.04
C SER A 389 -0.27 -3.88 21.27
N SER A 390 -0.16 -5.19 21.07
CA SER A 390 0.28 -6.05 22.15
C SER A 390 1.55 -5.39 22.65
N ALA A 391 1.39 -4.75 23.78
CA ALA A 391 2.36 -3.89 24.42
C ALA A 391 3.72 -4.55 24.53
#